data_58e64832372e521e696ab9e213a8bc05
#
_entry.id   58e64832372e521e696ab9e213a8bc05
#
_cell.length_a   1.000
_cell.length_b   1.000
_cell.length_c   1.000
_cell.angle_alpha   90.00
_cell.angle_beta   90.00
_cell.angle_gamma   90.00
#
_symmetry.space_group_name_H-M   'P 1'
#
loop_
_entity.id
_entity.type
_entity.pdbx_description
1 polymer ?
#
loop_
_entity_poly.entity_id
_entity_poly.type
_entity_poly.pdbx_seq_one_letter_code
_entity_poly.pdbx_strand_id
1 'polypeptide(L)'
;MKKNFILILSFVLLALGACSSDDEVAQPNAVAFASTSLNLSAETTPIEIKFASPTAAAGSLTLTYTETAVANGTDYSTTPAIAASKVIVPFEKNVSTVSFTFKKLKEAIEGEVKNVVFTISSVTINAVISENKSIQVNFNETASLGNALAPEVGGPTEPNQVFVDLSSGKMTAVPRVSWDLGFYSGTDFRVIINHTVKMSAKQTTSINIDEVQAEDATMIFNQGSGSITQVDDPTGDITKTTIAAVSATDSENKVYVINMGSNPGTTKPETGNEGSANGPSRGWKKVRILRSGNDYKVQYADIAATTHDEITITKNAAYNFTFLSLLDKKTVSVEPQKAQWDISFTSFTNTTNFGTGLVPYNFADFVLNNVKGGAKTYQVLTTAFTYDGFTLANVDNSKFTDDQRNIGSNWRGTVGGTDANGNPTSSFAARSDRFYVVKDPAGNVYKVRFTAGVNAAGERGYPTFQYAILK
;
A
#
# COMPACT_ATOMS: atom_id res chain seq x y z
N MET A 1 -5.49 -6.83 -43.54
CA MET A 1 -4.39 -7.61 -44.16
C MET A 1 -3.33 -7.79 -43.11
N LYS A 2 -3.25 -9.00 -42.56
CA LYS A 2 -2.29 -9.40 -41.50
C LYS A 2 -0.91 -9.64 -42.13
N LYS A 3 0.16 -9.06 -41.59
CA LYS A 3 1.53 -9.46 -41.90
C LYS A 3 2.16 -9.98 -40.61
N ASN A 4 2.19 -11.30 -40.48
CA ASN A 4 3.02 -12.02 -39.52
C ASN A 4 4.48 -11.93 -40.00
N PHE A 5 5.35 -11.41 -39.14
CA PHE A 5 6.79 -11.47 -39.36
C PHE A 5 7.32 -12.73 -38.63
N ILE A 6 7.47 -13.81 -39.38
CA ILE A 6 8.19 -15.03 -38.92
C ILE A 6 9.65 -14.82 -39.32
N LEU A 7 10.52 -14.68 -38.34
CA LEU A 7 11.97 -14.67 -38.56
C LEU A 7 12.44 -16.10 -38.65
N ILE A 8 12.63 -16.59 -39.90
CA ILE A 8 13.23 -17.91 -40.17
C ILE A 8 14.75 -17.75 -40.14
N LEU A 9 15.36 -18.40 -39.16
CA LEU A 9 16.82 -18.52 -39.05
C LEU A 9 17.30 -19.54 -40.12
N SER A 10 17.88 -19.04 -41.21
CA SER A 10 18.46 -19.88 -42.28
C SER A 10 19.80 -20.48 -41.83
N PHE A 11 19.81 -21.76 -41.61
CA PHE A 11 21.06 -22.53 -41.48
C PHE A 11 21.59 -22.81 -42.88
N VAL A 12 22.74 -22.26 -43.23
CA VAL A 12 23.45 -22.63 -44.49
C VAL A 12 24.26 -23.90 -44.22
N LEU A 13 23.84 -25.01 -44.78
CA LEU A 13 24.64 -26.25 -44.91
C LEU A 13 25.59 -26.09 -46.09
N LEU A 14 26.87 -26.02 -45.82
CA LEU A 14 27.91 -26.27 -46.82
C LEU A 14 28.37 -27.77 -46.67
N ALA A 15 27.94 -28.61 -47.59
CA ALA A 15 28.45 -29.96 -47.72
C ALA A 15 29.70 -29.91 -48.62
N LEU A 16 30.88 -30.20 -48.07
CA LEU A 16 32.05 -30.61 -48.81
C LEU A 16 32.45 -32.01 -48.31
N GLY A 17 32.24 -33.00 -49.17
CA GLY A 17 32.72 -34.35 -48.93
C GLY A 17 34.23 -34.44 -49.11
N ALA A 18 34.91 -35.01 -48.10
CA ALA A 18 36.21 -35.68 -48.29
C ALA A 18 36.28 -36.83 -47.26
N CYS A 19 36.35 -38.06 -47.71
CA CYS A 19 36.70 -39.21 -46.88
C CYS A 19 38.15 -39.06 -46.42
N SER A 20 38.39 -39.08 -45.10
CA SER A 20 39.51 -39.75 -44.47
C SER A 20 39.14 -40.06 -43.04
N SER A 21 39.38 -41.34 -42.65
CA SER A 21 39.30 -41.79 -41.27
C SER A 21 40.11 -40.88 -40.39
N ASP A 22 39.46 -40.30 -39.35
CA ASP A 22 40.12 -39.95 -38.10
C ASP A 22 39.14 -39.27 -37.16
N ASP A 23 39.16 -39.70 -35.94
CA ASP A 23 38.58 -39.13 -34.71
C ASP A 23 37.64 -37.94 -34.91
N GLU A 24 36.33 -38.17 -34.90
CA GLU A 24 35.34 -37.11 -34.73
C GLU A 24 35.66 -36.37 -33.42
N VAL A 25 36.35 -35.24 -33.54
CA VAL A 25 36.42 -34.29 -32.44
C VAL A 25 35.00 -33.81 -32.19
N ALA A 26 34.35 -34.44 -31.20
CA ALA A 26 32.99 -34.07 -30.82
C ALA A 26 32.90 -32.58 -30.67
N GLN A 27 32.12 -31.94 -31.51
CA GLN A 27 31.87 -30.49 -31.42
C GLN A 27 31.42 -30.16 -29.99
N PRO A 28 32.05 -29.17 -29.34
CA PRO A 28 31.64 -28.79 -27.97
C PRO A 28 30.18 -28.36 -27.98
N ASN A 29 29.42 -28.84 -27.00
CA ASN A 29 28.04 -28.40 -26.81
C ASN A 29 28.02 -26.89 -26.56
N ALA A 30 26.91 -26.21 -26.81
CA ALA A 30 26.75 -24.80 -26.51
C ALA A 30 25.74 -24.63 -25.38
N VAL A 31 25.96 -23.66 -24.48
CA VAL A 31 25.07 -23.35 -23.35
C VAL A 31 24.77 -21.86 -23.26
N ALA A 32 23.51 -21.51 -23.03
CA ALA A 32 23.02 -20.13 -22.94
C ALA A 32 21.76 -20.06 -22.06
N PHE A 33 21.44 -18.86 -21.57
CA PHE A 33 20.11 -18.59 -21.04
C PHE A 33 19.06 -18.67 -22.15
N ALA A 34 17.87 -19.16 -21.81
CA ALA A 34 16.74 -19.21 -22.74
C ALA A 34 16.23 -17.82 -23.15
N SER A 35 16.51 -16.80 -22.35
CA SER A 35 16.16 -15.39 -22.57
C SER A 35 17.26 -14.48 -22.03
N THR A 36 17.41 -13.28 -22.56
CA THR A 36 18.35 -12.25 -22.08
C THR A 36 17.75 -11.34 -21.00
N SER A 37 16.43 -11.35 -20.84
CA SER A 37 15.73 -10.61 -19.81
C SER A 37 14.44 -11.33 -19.37
N LEU A 38 14.02 -11.07 -18.13
CA LEU A 38 12.81 -11.61 -17.53
C LEU A 38 12.21 -10.57 -16.59
N ASN A 39 10.92 -10.28 -16.73
CA ASN A 39 10.16 -9.49 -15.78
C ASN A 39 9.42 -10.44 -14.84
N LEU A 40 9.59 -10.24 -13.53
CA LEU A 40 8.96 -11.08 -12.51
C LEU A 40 7.47 -10.79 -12.44
N SER A 41 6.65 -11.79 -12.77
CA SER A 41 5.19 -11.75 -12.66
C SER A 41 4.64 -12.62 -11.53
N ALA A 42 5.50 -13.40 -10.87
CA ALA A 42 5.13 -14.30 -9.77
C ALA A 42 6.16 -14.25 -8.65
N GLU A 43 5.76 -14.65 -7.44
CA GLU A 43 6.66 -14.76 -6.29
C GLU A 43 7.84 -15.71 -6.57
N THR A 44 7.57 -16.81 -7.27
CA THR A 44 8.56 -17.84 -7.59
C THR A 44 8.60 -18.06 -9.10
N THR A 45 9.77 -17.92 -9.72
CA THR A 45 9.95 -18.01 -11.17
C THR A 45 11.14 -18.87 -11.52
N PRO A 46 10.98 -19.93 -12.34
CA PRO A 46 12.10 -20.71 -12.86
C PRO A 46 12.85 -19.92 -13.94
N ILE A 47 14.17 -19.94 -13.90
CA ILE A 47 15.06 -19.34 -14.91
C ILE A 47 15.74 -20.47 -15.67
N GLU A 48 15.44 -20.56 -16.96
CA GLU A 48 15.89 -21.66 -17.81
C GLU A 48 17.24 -21.35 -18.48
N ILE A 49 18.10 -22.38 -18.49
CA ILE A 49 19.37 -22.42 -19.22
C ILE A 49 19.28 -23.60 -20.18
N LYS A 50 19.65 -23.40 -21.45
CA LYS A 50 19.53 -24.38 -22.51
C LYS A 50 20.88 -24.79 -23.03
N PHE A 51 21.03 -26.09 -23.26
CA PHE A 51 22.10 -26.68 -24.03
C PHE A 51 21.64 -26.91 -25.49
N ALA A 52 22.52 -26.66 -26.45
CA ALA A 52 22.22 -26.90 -27.87
C ALA A 52 21.94 -28.35 -28.18
N SER A 53 22.55 -29.26 -27.42
CA SER A 53 22.35 -30.73 -27.49
C SER A 53 22.25 -31.31 -26.08
N PRO A 54 21.64 -32.49 -25.88
CA PRO A 54 21.63 -33.16 -24.59
C PRO A 54 23.05 -33.34 -24.01
N THR A 55 23.18 -33.10 -22.71
CA THR A 55 24.47 -33.18 -22.00
C THR A 55 25.06 -34.60 -22.09
N ALA A 56 26.34 -34.70 -22.40
CA ALA A 56 27.03 -35.99 -22.49
C ALA A 56 27.32 -36.61 -21.12
N ALA A 57 27.37 -35.79 -20.05
CA ALA A 57 27.63 -36.22 -18.68
C ALA A 57 26.88 -35.31 -17.72
N ALA A 58 26.72 -35.75 -16.49
CA ALA A 58 26.27 -34.92 -15.40
C ALA A 58 27.35 -33.85 -15.05
N GLY A 59 26.93 -32.70 -14.54
CA GLY A 59 27.83 -31.61 -14.21
C GLY A 59 27.16 -30.45 -13.51
N SER A 60 27.78 -29.30 -13.57
CA SER A 60 27.20 -28.05 -13.00
C SER A 60 27.56 -26.81 -13.82
N LEU A 61 26.69 -25.82 -13.75
CA LEU A 61 26.93 -24.47 -14.19
C LEU A 61 27.26 -23.59 -12.99
N THR A 62 28.24 -22.72 -13.14
CA THR A 62 28.51 -21.66 -12.15
C THR A 62 28.01 -20.34 -12.71
N LEU A 63 27.13 -19.69 -11.96
CA LEU A 63 26.63 -18.37 -12.28
C LEU A 63 27.25 -17.35 -11.31
N THR A 64 27.73 -16.24 -11.85
CA THR A 64 27.99 -15.00 -11.08
C THR A 64 26.79 -14.09 -11.21
N TYR A 65 26.67 -13.07 -10.34
CA TYR A 65 25.56 -12.13 -10.40
C TYR A 65 25.99 -10.73 -10.01
N THR A 66 25.23 -9.75 -10.46
CA THR A 66 25.31 -8.34 -10.02
C THR A 66 23.92 -7.86 -9.65
N GLU A 67 23.83 -7.04 -8.61
CA GLU A 67 22.60 -6.51 -8.05
C GLU A 67 22.47 -5.01 -8.27
N THR A 68 21.27 -4.55 -8.60
CA THR A 68 20.94 -3.12 -8.68
C THR A 68 19.76 -2.85 -7.75
N ALA A 69 19.98 -2.10 -6.68
CA ALA A 69 19.01 -1.72 -5.66
C ALA A 69 18.24 -2.88 -5.00
N VAL A 70 18.82 -4.08 -5.00
CA VAL A 70 18.29 -5.29 -4.34
C VAL A 70 19.43 -6.05 -3.67
N ALA A 71 19.10 -6.91 -2.68
CA ALA A 71 20.07 -7.74 -1.98
C ALA A 71 19.54 -9.17 -1.78
N ASN A 72 20.38 -10.18 -2.06
CA ASN A 72 20.08 -11.57 -1.78
C ASN A 72 19.81 -11.80 -0.28
N GLY A 73 18.83 -12.63 0.04
CA GLY A 73 18.37 -12.91 1.40
C GLY A 73 17.47 -11.83 2.01
N THR A 74 17.40 -10.63 1.40
CA THR A 74 16.55 -9.53 1.83
C THR A 74 15.40 -9.27 0.86
N ASP A 75 15.71 -9.15 -0.42
CA ASP A 75 14.73 -8.83 -1.47
C ASP A 75 14.39 -10.05 -2.33
N TYR A 76 15.32 -11.00 -2.43
CA TYR A 76 15.12 -12.25 -3.15
C TYR A 76 15.98 -13.39 -2.57
N SER A 77 15.70 -14.60 -3.03
CA SER A 77 16.54 -15.78 -2.83
C SER A 77 16.56 -16.66 -4.08
N THR A 78 17.52 -17.57 -4.16
CA THR A 78 17.60 -18.55 -5.25
C THR A 78 17.62 -19.99 -4.74
N THR A 79 17.18 -20.92 -5.58
CA THR A 79 17.34 -22.35 -5.34
C THR A 79 17.96 -22.99 -6.59
N PRO A 80 19.22 -23.48 -6.55
CA PRO A 80 20.13 -23.53 -5.41
C PRO A 80 20.47 -22.13 -4.82
N ALA A 81 20.76 -22.11 -3.52
CA ALA A 81 21.07 -20.86 -2.81
C ALA A 81 22.40 -20.25 -3.30
N ILE A 82 22.47 -18.93 -3.26
CA ILE A 82 23.73 -18.21 -3.48
C ILE A 82 24.70 -18.52 -2.33
N ALA A 83 25.88 -19.02 -2.68
CA ALA A 83 26.96 -19.28 -1.75
C ALA A 83 28.29 -18.77 -2.34
N ALA A 84 29.12 -18.13 -1.54
CA ALA A 84 30.39 -17.52 -1.98
C ALA A 84 30.25 -16.66 -3.23
N SER A 85 29.18 -15.83 -3.30
CA SER A 85 28.84 -14.94 -4.42
C SER A 85 28.60 -15.67 -5.76
N LYS A 86 28.12 -16.90 -5.71
CA LYS A 86 27.84 -17.73 -6.90
C LYS A 86 26.58 -18.57 -6.69
N VAL A 87 25.90 -18.92 -7.79
CA VAL A 87 24.88 -19.98 -7.84
C VAL A 87 25.47 -21.16 -8.57
N ILE A 88 25.48 -22.35 -7.97
CA ILE A 88 25.89 -23.59 -8.60
C ILE A 88 24.64 -24.37 -9.00
N VAL A 89 24.40 -24.50 -10.29
CA VAL A 89 23.22 -25.16 -10.83
C VAL A 89 23.64 -26.55 -11.33
N PRO A 90 23.33 -27.63 -10.61
CA PRO A 90 23.65 -29.01 -11.05
C PRO A 90 22.75 -29.46 -12.20
N PHE A 91 23.24 -30.33 -13.03
CA PHE A 91 22.46 -30.97 -14.09
C PHE A 91 22.88 -32.41 -14.30
N GLU A 92 21.94 -33.22 -14.76
CA GLU A 92 22.13 -34.62 -15.05
C GLU A 92 22.62 -34.83 -16.51
N LYS A 93 23.05 -36.06 -16.81
CA LYS A 93 23.32 -36.51 -18.17
C LYS A 93 22.00 -36.56 -18.98
N ASN A 94 22.10 -36.30 -20.29
CA ASN A 94 20.99 -36.34 -21.26
C ASN A 94 19.90 -35.29 -21.06
N VAL A 95 20.24 -34.12 -20.46
CA VAL A 95 19.33 -32.98 -20.35
C VAL A 95 19.68 -31.90 -21.37
N SER A 96 18.68 -31.28 -21.99
CA SER A 96 18.84 -30.10 -22.86
C SER A 96 18.44 -28.81 -22.20
N THR A 97 17.75 -28.85 -21.03
CA THR A 97 17.34 -27.71 -20.28
C THR A 97 17.60 -27.97 -18.81
N VAL A 98 18.11 -26.96 -18.13
CA VAL A 98 18.27 -26.92 -16.68
C VAL A 98 17.75 -25.60 -16.19
N SER A 99 17.24 -25.53 -14.97
CA SER A 99 16.76 -24.29 -14.37
C SER A 99 17.23 -24.14 -12.94
N PHE A 100 17.28 -22.89 -12.48
CA PHE A 100 17.28 -22.54 -11.07
C PHE A 100 16.07 -21.68 -10.78
N THR A 101 15.63 -21.69 -9.52
CA THR A 101 14.44 -20.97 -9.13
C THR A 101 14.84 -19.63 -8.50
N PHE A 102 14.23 -18.56 -8.97
CA PHE A 102 14.30 -17.24 -8.35
C PHE A 102 13.03 -17.00 -7.52
N LYS A 103 13.19 -16.64 -6.24
CA LYS A 103 12.07 -16.34 -5.35
C LYS A 103 12.16 -14.88 -4.92
N LYS A 104 11.13 -14.09 -5.23
CA LYS A 104 10.95 -12.73 -4.73
C LYS A 104 10.54 -12.78 -3.27
N LEU A 105 11.23 -12.07 -2.38
CA LEU A 105 10.95 -11.97 -0.95
C LEU A 105 10.26 -10.65 -0.58
N LYS A 106 10.44 -9.63 -1.41
CA LYS A 106 9.76 -8.34 -1.29
C LYS A 106 9.12 -7.97 -2.62
N GLU A 107 8.00 -7.28 -2.55
CA GLU A 107 7.37 -6.71 -3.73
C GLU A 107 8.24 -5.62 -4.34
N ALA A 108 8.16 -5.48 -5.66
CA ALA A 108 8.76 -4.34 -6.34
C ALA A 108 8.03 -3.06 -5.95
N ILE A 109 8.78 -1.98 -5.77
CA ILE A 109 8.21 -0.64 -5.60
C ILE A 109 8.14 -0.03 -7.00
N GLU A 110 6.96 0.40 -7.40
CA GLU A 110 6.76 1.04 -8.69
C GLU A 110 7.69 2.27 -8.84
N GLY A 111 8.28 2.43 -10.02
CA GLY A 111 9.22 3.51 -10.30
C GLY A 111 10.66 3.28 -9.82
N GLU A 112 10.95 2.22 -9.05
CA GLU A 112 12.32 1.85 -8.70
C GLU A 112 12.89 0.84 -9.72
N VAL A 113 14.08 1.14 -10.25
CA VAL A 113 14.81 0.21 -11.11
C VAL A 113 15.53 -0.79 -10.20
N LYS A 114 14.97 -2.00 -10.08
CA LYS A 114 15.53 -3.11 -9.32
C LYS A 114 15.76 -4.29 -10.24
N ASN A 115 16.98 -4.79 -10.28
CA ASN A 115 17.27 -5.99 -11.08
C ASN A 115 18.46 -6.78 -10.53
N VAL A 116 18.53 -8.04 -10.98
CA VAL A 116 19.69 -8.92 -10.80
C VAL A 116 20.10 -9.45 -12.16
N VAL A 117 21.37 -9.30 -12.50
CA VAL A 117 21.93 -9.89 -13.71
C VAL A 117 22.72 -11.14 -13.34
N PHE A 118 22.26 -12.31 -13.78
CA PHE A 118 23.02 -13.57 -13.67
C PHE A 118 23.83 -13.82 -14.93
N THR A 119 25.08 -14.26 -14.79
CA THR A 119 25.98 -14.55 -15.90
C THR A 119 26.57 -15.95 -15.73
N ILE A 120 26.48 -16.81 -16.76
CA ILE A 120 27.15 -18.09 -16.81
C ILE A 120 28.66 -17.84 -16.89
N SER A 121 29.37 -18.19 -15.83
CA SER A 121 30.83 -17.97 -15.75
C SER A 121 31.63 -19.22 -16.09
N SER A 122 31.09 -20.43 -15.85
CA SER A 122 31.72 -21.68 -16.22
C SER A 122 30.72 -22.85 -16.29
N VAL A 123 31.09 -23.88 -16.99
CA VAL A 123 30.40 -25.17 -17.06
C VAL A 123 31.43 -26.29 -16.90
N THR A 124 31.05 -27.37 -16.21
CA THR A 124 32.01 -28.46 -15.86
C THR A 124 32.20 -29.50 -16.97
N ILE A 125 31.37 -29.49 -18.02
CA ILE A 125 31.50 -30.38 -19.20
C ILE A 125 32.12 -29.61 -20.38
N ASN A 126 32.53 -30.33 -21.44
CA ASN A 126 32.99 -29.70 -22.66
C ASN A 126 31.83 -29.00 -23.39
N ALA A 127 31.64 -27.70 -23.09
CA ALA A 127 30.63 -26.87 -23.71
C ALA A 127 31.12 -25.41 -23.82
N VAL A 128 30.72 -24.76 -24.91
CA VAL A 128 31.01 -23.33 -25.16
C VAL A 128 29.90 -22.49 -24.58
N ILE A 129 30.24 -21.47 -23.78
CA ILE A 129 29.28 -20.51 -23.31
C ILE A 129 28.99 -19.53 -24.44
N SER A 130 27.73 -19.49 -24.89
CA SER A 130 27.28 -18.65 -26.02
C SER A 130 27.16 -17.16 -25.63
N GLU A 131 26.88 -16.31 -26.62
CA GLU A 131 26.72 -14.87 -26.41
C GLU A 131 25.58 -14.54 -25.41
N ASN A 132 24.47 -15.27 -25.40
CA ASN A 132 23.39 -15.13 -24.43
C ASN A 132 23.76 -15.73 -23.06
N LYS A 133 24.96 -15.43 -22.58
CA LYS A 133 25.49 -15.90 -21.29
C LYS A 133 24.88 -15.20 -20.07
N SER A 134 24.13 -14.12 -20.25
CA SER A 134 23.56 -13.33 -19.16
C SER A 134 22.07 -13.17 -19.31
N ILE A 135 21.36 -13.14 -18.16
CA ILE A 135 19.95 -12.79 -18.07
C ILE A 135 19.76 -11.70 -17.03
N GLN A 136 18.99 -10.65 -17.37
CA GLN A 136 18.57 -9.63 -16.45
C GLN A 136 17.18 -9.96 -15.90
N VAL A 137 17.07 -10.16 -14.60
CA VAL A 137 15.81 -10.39 -13.89
C VAL A 137 15.35 -9.08 -13.30
N ASN A 138 14.21 -8.56 -13.80
CA ASN A 138 13.67 -7.26 -13.42
C ASN A 138 12.57 -7.45 -12.38
N PHE A 139 12.61 -6.64 -11.33
CA PHE A 139 11.58 -6.54 -10.30
C PHE A 139 10.47 -5.54 -10.67
N ASN A 140 10.52 -4.97 -11.85
CA ASN A 140 9.54 -3.97 -12.28
C ASN A 140 8.16 -4.60 -12.36
N GLU A 141 7.22 -4.08 -11.58
CA GLU A 141 5.81 -4.38 -11.77
C GLU A 141 5.31 -3.61 -13.01
N THR A 142 4.58 -4.31 -13.85
CA THR A 142 3.77 -3.63 -14.86
C THR A 142 2.50 -3.20 -14.17
N ALA A 143 2.21 -1.90 -14.17
CA ALA A 143 0.99 -1.37 -13.58
C ALA A 143 -0.26 -2.13 -14.09
N SER A 144 -1.17 -2.45 -13.18
CA SER A 144 -2.41 -3.15 -13.49
C SER A 144 -3.20 -2.41 -14.56
N LEU A 145 -3.67 -3.11 -15.57
CA LEU A 145 -4.56 -2.55 -16.59
C LEU A 145 -5.91 -2.11 -16.02
N GLY A 146 -6.23 -2.52 -14.80
CA GLY A 146 -7.46 -2.24 -14.10
C GLY A 146 -8.34 -3.48 -13.93
N ASN A 147 -9.22 -3.43 -12.94
CA ASN A 147 -10.14 -4.52 -12.59
C ASN A 147 -11.32 -3.96 -11.77
N ALA A 148 -12.17 -4.87 -11.28
CA ALA A 148 -13.14 -4.61 -10.23
C ALA A 148 -12.58 -5.11 -8.89
N LEU A 149 -12.63 -4.27 -7.86
CA LEU A 149 -12.18 -4.60 -6.50
C LEU A 149 -13.31 -4.38 -5.50
N ALA A 150 -13.27 -5.16 -4.41
CA ALA A 150 -14.23 -5.10 -3.30
C ALA A 150 -13.45 -5.03 -1.97
N PRO A 151 -13.12 -3.82 -1.47
CA PRO A 151 -12.41 -3.66 -0.20
C PRO A 151 -13.19 -4.22 0.98
N GLU A 152 -12.57 -5.11 1.75
CA GLU A 152 -13.18 -5.82 2.87
C GLU A 152 -13.13 -4.97 4.16
N VAL A 153 -13.95 -3.91 4.22
CA VAL A 153 -14.06 -3.07 5.43
C VAL A 153 -14.74 -3.78 6.60
N GLY A 154 -15.34 -4.96 6.36
CA GLY A 154 -15.91 -5.83 7.40
C GLY A 154 -17.40 -5.60 7.69
N GLY A 155 -18.14 -5.09 6.72
CA GLY A 155 -19.60 -4.92 6.79
C GLY A 155 -20.04 -3.63 7.50
N PRO A 156 -21.28 -3.57 8.02
CA PRO A 156 -21.95 -2.33 8.43
C PRO A 156 -21.28 -1.54 9.55
N THR A 157 -20.42 -2.15 10.35
CA THR A 157 -19.67 -1.49 11.43
C THR A 157 -18.26 -1.04 11.02
N GLU A 158 -17.83 -1.44 9.80
CA GLU A 158 -16.54 -1.12 9.22
C GLU A 158 -15.38 -1.28 10.21
N PRO A 159 -15.14 -2.48 10.78
CA PRO A 159 -14.08 -2.68 11.75
C PRO A 159 -12.68 -2.51 11.16
N ASN A 160 -12.55 -2.58 9.83
CA ASN A 160 -11.28 -2.50 9.12
C ASN A 160 -11.12 -1.18 8.37
N GLN A 161 -9.87 -0.72 8.30
CA GLN A 161 -9.35 0.17 7.28
C GLN A 161 -8.71 -0.68 6.18
N VAL A 162 -8.97 -0.38 4.91
CA VAL A 162 -8.44 -1.14 3.78
C VAL A 162 -7.65 -0.21 2.87
N PHE A 163 -6.35 -0.47 2.74
CA PHE A 163 -5.46 0.23 1.82
C PHE A 163 -5.46 -0.49 0.46
N VAL A 164 -5.51 0.27 -0.62
CA VAL A 164 -5.56 -0.24 -1.99
C VAL A 164 -4.45 0.37 -2.81
N ASP A 165 -3.67 -0.48 -3.44
CA ASP A 165 -2.68 -0.16 -4.46
C ASP A 165 -3.29 -0.48 -5.84
N LEU A 166 -3.56 0.53 -6.64
CA LEU A 166 -4.19 0.38 -7.95
C LEU A 166 -3.21 -0.21 -8.98
N SER A 167 -1.92 -0.01 -8.78
CA SER A 167 -0.90 -0.50 -9.70
C SER A 167 -0.78 -2.02 -9.65
N SER A 168 -0.87 -2.61 -8.48
CA SER A 168 -0.81 -4.06 -8.27
C SER A 168 -2.19 -4.71 -8.10
N GLY A 169 -3.24 -3.93 -7.82
CA GLY A 169 -4.55 -4.43 -7.43
C GLY A 169 -4.58 -5.02 -6.01
N LYS A 170 -3.52 -4.80 -5.22
CA LYS A 170 -3.38 -5.34 -3.86
C LYS A 170 -4.24 -4.55 -2.87
N MET A 171 -4.88 -5.28 -1.97
CA MET A 171 -5.64 -4.72 -0.86
C MET A 171 -5.05 -5.22 0.47
N THR A 172 -4.88 -4.31 1.42
CA THR A 172 -4.38 -4.62 2.77
C THR A 172 -5.38 -4.12 3.79
N ALA A 173 -6.05 -5.04 4.47
CA ALA A 173 -7.01 -4.73 5.52
C ALA A 173 -6.33 -4.78 6.90
N VAL A 174 -6.58 -3.78 7.74
CA VAL A 174 -6.11 -3.73 9.13
C VAL A 174 -7.24 -3.28 10.05
N PRO A 175 -7.35 -3.83 11.28
CA PRO A 175 -8.35 -3.36 12.23
C PRO A 175 -8.15 -1.87 12.55
N ARG A 176 -9.21 -1.06 12.49
CA ARG A 176 -9.14 0.39 12.78
C ARG A 176 -8.63 0.70 14.18
N VAL A 177 -8.83 -0.20 15.12
CA VAL A 177 -8.42 -0.07 16.53
C VAL A 177 -6.98 -0.49 16.80
N SER A 178 -6.24 -0.94 15.79
CA SER A 178 -4.88 -1.47 15.97
C SER A 178 -3.85 -0.40 16.34
N TRP A 179 -4.15 0.87 16.13
CA TRP A 179 -3.25 1.98 16.38
C TRP A 179 -3.97 3.17 17.03
N ASP A 180 -3.19 4.09 17.59
CA ASP A 180 -3.70 5.28 18.28
C ASP A 180 -3.02 6.56 17.81
N LEU A 181 -1.70 6.56 17.71
CA LEU A 181 -0.91 7.70 17.25
C LEU A 181 -0.07 7.31 16.04
N GLY A 182 0.00 8.21 15.05
CA GLY A 182 0.86 8.09 13.89
C GLY A 182 1.94 9.17 13.91
N PHE A 183 3.21 8.77 13.94
CA PHE A 183 4.38 9.65 13.98
C PHE A 183 4.92 9.86 12.58
N TYR A 184 4.89 11.07 12.09
CA TYR A 184 5.30 11.40 10.72
C TYR A 184 6.77 11.05 10.47
N SER A 185 7.01 10.28 9.42
CA SER A 185 8.34 9.79 9.05
C SER A 185 9.12 10.74 8.12
N GLY A 186 8.52 11.89 7.74
CA GLY A 186 9.21 12.93 6.97
C GLY A 186 10.11 13.80 7.85
N THR A 187 10.50 14.97 7.33
CA THR A 187 11.43 15.90 7.99
C THR A 187 10.85 16.53 9.25
N ASP A 188 9.55 16.84 9.24
CA ASP A 188 8.88 17.49 10.34
C ASP A 188 8.56 16.55 11.49
N PHE A 189 8.50 17.09 12.70
CA PHE A 189 8.09 16.35 13.89
C PHE A 189 6.61 16.62 14.17
N ARG A 190 5.75 15.77 13.58
CA ARG A 190 4.29 15.87 13.67
C ARG A 190 3.69 14.54 14.06
N VAL A 191 2.56 14.59 14.75
CA VAL A 191 1.86 13.40 15.23
C VAL A 191 0.39 13.55 14.93
N ILE A 192 -0.20 12.52 14.33
CA ILE A 192 -1.64 12.41 14.09
C ILE A 192 -2.29 11.49 15.12
N ILE A 193 -3.55 11.74 15.42
CA ILE A 193 -4.39 10.85 16.20
C ILE A 193 -5.19 9.94 15.28
N ASN A 194 -5.70 8.82 15.80
CA ASN A 194 -6.50 7.89 15.02
C ASN A 194 -7.90 8.46 14.71
N HIS A 195 -8.02 9.07 13.55
CA HIS A 195 -9.26 9.67 13.04
C HIS A 195 -10.34 8.63 12.65
N THR A 196 -10.00 7.33 12.65
CA THR A 196 -10.96 6.27 12.25
C THR A 196 -11.83 5.78 13.41
N VAL A 197 -11.49 6.12 14.65
CA VAL A 197 -12.16 5.69 15.87
C VAL A 197 -12.65 6.84 16.76
N LYS A 198 -12.76 8.04 16.19
CA LYS A 198 -13.25 9.27 16.90
C LYS A 198 -12.34 9.71 18.04
N MET A 199 -11.04 9.54 17.92
CA MET A 199 -10.12 10.10 18.90
C MET A 199 -10.14 11.63 18.89
N SER A 200 -9.89 12.22 20.05
CA SER A 200 -9.64 13.64 20.20
C SER A 200 -8.50 13.89 21.20
N ALA A 201 -7.81 15.02 21.04
CA ALA A 201 -6.72 15.40 21.92
C ALA A 201 -6.84 16.85 22.35
N LYS A 202 -6.42 17.19 23.58
CA LYS A 202 -6.41 18.56 24.09
C LYS A 202 -5.13 18.80 24.87
N GLN A 203 -4.43 19.88 24.51
CA GLN A 203 -3.23 20.32 25.19
C GLN A 203 -3.55 20.87 26.58
N THR A 204 -2.74 20.50 27.57
CA THR A 204 -2.75 21.07 28.91
C THR A 204 -1.69 22.17 29.05
N THR A 205 -1.58 22.78 30.21
CA THR A 205 -0.50 23.71 30.53
C THR A 205 0.73 23.01 31.16
N SER A 206 0.57 21.77 31.62
CA SER A 206 1.63 21.01 32.31
C SER A 206 2.68 20.46 31.34
N ILE A 207 3.91 20.40 31.81
CA ILE A 207 5.03 19.64 31.22
C ILE A 207 5.35 18.37 32.02
N ASN A 208 4.65 18.13 33.11
CA ASN A 208 4.78 16.92 33.93
C ASN A 208 3.56 16.01 33.67
N ILE A 209 3.77 14.88 33.01
CA ILE A 209 2.70 13.96 32.64
C ILE A 209 2.06 13.32 33.88
N ASP A 210 2.80 13.11 34.96
CA ASP A 210 2.33 12.44 36.18
C ASP A 210 1.37 13.32 37.01
N GLU A 211 1.37 14.64 36.77
CA GLU A 211 0.44 15.60 37.42
C GLU A 211 -0.91 15.70 36.73
N VAL A 212 -1.03 15.22 35.46
CA VAL A 212 -2.27 15.24 34.70
C VAL A 212 -3.03 13.94 34.96
N GLN A 213 -4.08 14.00 35.79
CA GLN A 213 -4.77 12.78 36.27
C GLN A 213 -6.29 12.81 36.06
N ALA A 214 -6.82 13.79 35.35
CA ALA A 214 -8.26 13.95 35.13
C ALA A 214 -8.63 13.96 33.64
N GLU A 215 -9.76 13.33 33.34
CA GLU A 215 -10.42 13.46 32.05
C GLU A 215 -10.90 14.91 31.87
N ASP A 216 -11.00 15.37 30.63
CA ASP A 216 -11.58 16.67 30.30
C ASP A 216 -13.00 16.51 29.76
N ALA A 217 -13.99 16.77 30.59
CA ALA A 217 -15.41 16.65 30.23
C ALA A 217 -15.86 17.59 29.08
N THR A 218 -15.02 18.56 28.70
CA THR A 218 -15.31 19.44 27.55
C THR A 218 -14.92 18.82 26.21
N MET A 219 -14.20 17.70 26.21
CA MET A 219 -13.83 16.96 25.00
C MET A 219 -14.98 16.06 24.56
N ILE A 220 -16.00 16.66 23.99
CA ILE A 220 -17.20 15.99 23.52
C ILE A 220 -17.03 15.70 22.03
N PHE A 221 -17.35 14.47 21.63
CA PHE A 221 -17.42 14.08 20.23
C PHE A 221 -18.78 13.38 19.97
N ASN A 222 -19.79 14.20 19.72
CA ASN A 222 -21.14 13.74 19.39
C ASN A 222 -21.63 14.37 18.10
N GLN A 223 -22.65 13.78 17.47
CA GLN A 223 -23.29 14.36 16.29
C GLN A 223 -23.76 15.79 16.57
N GLY A 224 -23.24 16.75 15.82
CA GLY A 224 -23.60 18.17 15.97
C GLY A 224 -22.87 18.92 17.08
N SER A 225 -21.90 18.32 17.77
CA SER A 225 -21.12 18.96 18.83
C SER A 225 -19.66 18.49 18.83
N GLY A 226 -18.79 19.23 19.49
CA GLY A 226 -17.35 19.01 19.58
C GLY A 226 -16.54 20.16 19.00
N SER A 227 -15.24 20.14 19.23
CA SER A 227 -14.33 21.20 18.75
C SER A 227 -13.40 20.70 17.65
N ILE A 228 -13.36 21.41 16.54
CA ILE A 228 -12.43 21.13 15.43
C ILE A 228 -10.96 21.28 15.85
N THR A 229 -10.67 22.00 16.95
CA THR A 229 -9.31 22.13 17.47
C THR A 229 -8.83 20.91 18.25
N GLN A 230 -9.72 19.93 18.50
CA GLN A 230 -9.42 18.71 19.24
C GLN A 230 -9.24 17.51 18.30
N VAL A 231 -9.29 17.71 16.99
CA VAL A 231 -9.06 16.69 15.96
C VAL A 231 -8.06 17.24 14.93
N ASP A 232 -7.38 16.36 14.21
CA ASP A 232 -6.50 16.77 13.12
C ASP A 232 -7.30 17.40 11.97
N ASP A 233 -6.67 18.30 11.22
CA ASP A 233 -7.27 18.86 10.00
C ASP A 233 -7.61 17.73 9.03
N PRO A 234 -8.88 17.57 8.65
CA PRO A 234 -9.32 16.45 7.85
C PRO A 234 -8.80 16.47 6.40
N THR A 235 -8.23 17.56 5.92
CA THR A 235 -7.58 17.61 4.59
C THR A 235 -6.31 16.79 4.54
N GLY A 236 -5.77 16.41 5.70
CA GLY A 236 -4.48 15.74 5.83
C GLY A 236 -3.29 16.71 5.80
N ASP A 237 -3.52 18.01 6.02
CA ASP A 237 -2.44 18.99 6.18
C ASP A 237 -1.66 18.68 7.47
N ILE A 238 -0.46 18.12 7.31
CA ILE A 238 0.37 17.69 8.44
C ILE A 238 0.82 18.85 9.33
N THR A 239 0.71 20.08 8.86
CA THR A 239 1.04 21.27 9.66
C THR A 239 -0.08 21.65 10.64
N LYS A 240 -1.27 21.07 10.47
CA LYS A 240 -2.50 21.36 11.23
C LYS A 240 -2.99 20.15 12.04
N THR A 241 -2.08 19.47 12.71
CA THR A 241 -2.41 18.38 13.63
C THR A 241 -2.88 18.96 14.98
N THR A 242 -3.83 18.25 15.65
CA THR A 242 -4.30 18.65 16.98
C THR A 242 -3.19 18.60 18.03
N ILE A 243 -2.27 17.65 17.89
CA ILE A 243 -1.00 17.64 18.61
C ILE A 243 -0.06 18.60 17.88
N ALA A 244 0.38 19.67 18.55
CA ALA A 244 1.26 20.67 17.97
C ALA A 244 2.60 20.06 17.47
N ALA A 245 3.32 20.80 16.64
CA ALA A 245 4.66 20.40 16.23
C ALA A 245 5.53 20.15 17.48
N VAL A 246 6.23 19.01 17.49
CA VAL A 246 7.11 18.67 18.60
C VAL A 246 8.34 19.58 18.55
N SER A 247 8.49 20.43 19.55
CA SER A 247 9.62 21.37 19.65
C SER A 247 10.93 20.66 19.97
N ALA A 248 12.05 21.23 19.56
CA ALA A 248 13.38 20.81 20.01
C ALA A 248 13.64 21.18 21.47
N THR A 249 12.86 22.10 22.03
CA THR A 249 12.94 22.55 23.42
C THR A 249 11.91 21.78 24.25
N ASP A 250 12.34 20.89 25.12
CA ASP A 250 11.45 19.99 25.87
C ASP A 250 10.39 20.73 26.72
N SER A 251 10.71 21.89 27.27
CA SER A 251 9.77 22.70 28.09
C SER A 251 8.60 23.30 27.29
N GLU A 252 8.70 23.33 25.96
CA GLU A 252 7.62 23.78 25.08
C GLU A 252 6.62 22.68 24.78
N ASN A 253 7.04 21.40 24.87
CA ASN A 253 6.20 20.24 24.64
C ASN A 253 5.34 19.95 25.86
N LYS A 254 4.05 20.26 25.76
CA LYS A 254 3.08 20.07 26.85
C LYS A 254 2.49 18.67 26.84
N VAL A 255 1.85 18.31 27.93
CA VAL A 255 1.06 17.09 28.06
C VAL A 255 -0.27 17.26 27.34
N TYR A 256 -0.74 16.21 26.66
CA TYR A 256 -2.07 16.13 26.04
C TYR A 256 -2.92 15.12 26.79
N VAL A 257 -4.17 15.47 27.05
CA VAL A 257 -5.23 14.55 27.41
C VAL A 257 -5.81 13.99 26.11
N ILE A 258 -5.94 12.68 26.04
CA ILE A 258 -6.42 11.94 24.87
C ILE A 258 -7.71 11.20 25.21
N ASN A 259 -8.80 11.57 24.55
CA ASN A 259 -9.97 10.70 24.47
C ASN A 259 -9.73 9.68 23.36
N MET A 260 -9.65 8.41 23.73
CA MET A 260 -9.28 7.31 22.82
C MET A 260 -10.41 6.94 21.83
N GLY A 261 -11.55 7.64 21.93
CA GLY A 261 -12.71 7.39 21.08
C GLY A 261 -13.44 6.07 21.42
N SER A 262 -13.95 5.39 20.40
CA SER A 262 -14.78 4.20 20.58
C SER A 262 -14.32 3.06 19.69
N ASN A 263 -14.49 1.84 20.16
CA ASN A 263 -14.39 0.66 19.31
C ASN A 263 -15.45 0.69 18.21
N PRO A 264 -15.27 0.00 17.08
CA PRO A 264 -16.37 -0.28 16.17
C PRO A 264 -17.51 -0.99 16.87
N GLY A 265 -18.75 -0.73 16.45
CA GLY A 265 -19.91 -1.47 16.93
C GLY A 265 -19.83 -2.96 16.58
N THR A 266 -20.50 -3.79 17.35
CA THR A 266 -20.61 -5.24 17.09
C THR A 266 -21.95 -5.62 16.46
N THR A 267 -22.89 -4.68 16.40
CA THR A 267 -24.23 -4.86 15.83
C THR A 267 -24.42 -3.89 14.68
N LYS A 268 -25.23 -4.30 13.69
CA LYS A 268 -25.62 -3.42 12.60
C LYS A 268 -26.22 -2.12 13.15
N PRO A 269 -25.80 -0.94 12.67
CA PRO A 269 -26.41 0.32 13.03
C PRO A 269 -27.89 0.38 12.64
N GLU A 270 -28.66 1.14 13.40
CA GLU A 270 -30.04 1.45 13.03
C GLU A 270 -30.04 2.35 11.78
N THR A 271 -31.07 2.23 10.97
CA THR A 271 -31.27 3.07 9.78
C THR A 271 -31.23 4.56 10.13
N GLY A 272 -30.44 5.31 9.40
CA GLY A 272 -30.20 6.75 9.65
C GLY A 272 -29.11 7.06 10.68
N ASN A 273 -28.59 6.03 11.39
CA ASN A 273 -27.51 6.17 12.38
C ASN A 273 -26.23 5.41 11.98
N GLU A 274 -26.05 5.13 10.69
CA GLU A 274 -24.96 4.29 10.17
C GLU A 274 -23.57 4.85 10.50
N GLY A 275 -23.43 6.17 10.60
CA GLY A 275 -22.19 6.80 11.07
C GLY A 275 -21.90 6.67 12.57
N SER A 276 -22.87 6.15 13.32
CA SER A 276 -22.84 6.06 14.79
C SER A 276 -22.67 4.64 15.32
N ALA A 277 -22.23 3.68 14.48
CA ALA A 277 -21.93 2.30 14.87
C ALA A 277 -20.76 2.24 15.85
N ASN A 278 -20.97 2.78 17.06
CA ASN A 278 -19.97 2.79 18.12
C ASN A 278 -20.16 1.58 19.02
N GLY A 279 -19.05 0.92 19.28
CA GLY A 279 -18.91 0.02 20.40
C GLY A 279 -18.56 0.76 21.69
N PRO A 280 -18.05 0.05 22.69
CA PRO A 280 -17.63 0.64 23.97
C PRO A 280 -16.53 1.68 23.79
N SER A 281 -16.50 2.66 24.72
CA SER A 281 -15.40 3.62 24.83
C SER A 281 -14.06 2.90 24.98
N ARG A 282 -13.00 3.47 24.38
CA ARG A 282 -11.64 2.98 24.53
C ARG A 282 -10.90 3.65 25.70
N GLY A 283 -11.61 4.52 26.45
CA GLY A 283 -11.11 5.19 27.64
C GLY A 283 -10.28 6.44 27.35
N TRP A 284 -9.47 6.81 28.34
CA TRP A 284 -8.68 8.02 28.32
C TRP A 284 -7.20 7.74 28.62
N LYS A 285 -6.34 8.41 27.88
CA LYS A 285 -4.89 8.38 28.05
C LYS A 285 -4.35 9.78 28.19
N LYS A 286 -3.10 9.89 28.58
CA LYS A 286 -2.29 11.10 28.52
C LYS A 286 -0.98 10.83 27.82
N VAL A 287 -0.49 11.79 27.05
CA VAL A 287 0.78 11.67 26.33
C VAL A 287 1.57 12.96 26.40
N ARG A 288 2.89 12.85 26.43
CA ARG A 288 3.82 13.94 26.19
C ARG A 288 4.85 13.47 25.18
N ILE A 289 5.07 14.24 24.13
CA ILE A 289 5.91 13.85 23.01
C ILE A 289 7.12 14.78 22.95
N LEU A 290 8.29 14.21 22.89
CA LEU A 290 9.58 14.89 22.87
C LEU A 290 10.37 14.43 21.64
N ARG A 291 11.47 15.13 21.33
CA ARG A 291 12.43 14.66 20.33
C ARG A 291 13.53 13.83 21.00
N SER A 292 13.98 12.81 20.31
CA SER A 292 15.15 11.98 20.68
C SER A 292 16.06 11.90 19.45
N GLY A 293 16.91 12.92 19.28
CA GLY A 293 17.68 13.08 18.05
C GLY A 293 16.75 13.27 16.84
N ASN A 294 16.81 12.35 15.89
CA ASN A 294 15.95 12.36 14.71
C ASN A 294 14.64 11.58 14.89
N ASP A 295 14.44 10.98 16.06
CA ASP A 295 13.30 10.15 16.43
C ASP A 295 12.40 10.85 17.44
N TYR A 296 11.28 10.22 17.79
CA TYR A 296 10.39 10.70 18.85
C TYR A 296 10.59 9.89 20.13
N LYS A 297 10.46 10.56 21.28
CA LYS A 297 10.33 9.95 22.59
C LYS A 297 8.93 10.23 23.12
N VAL A 298 8.17 9.22 23.42
CA VAL A 298 6.77 9.32 23.85
C VAL A 298 6.65 8.87 25.30
N GLN A 299 6.22 9.78 26.17
CA GLN A 299 5.75 9.47 27.51
C GLN A 299 4.24 9.25 27.44
N TYR A 300 3.71 8.20 28.04
CA TYR A 300 2.28 7.89 27.98
C TYR A 300 1.81 7.09 29.20
N ALA A 301 0.56 7.27 29.57
CA ALA A 301 -0.07 6.54 30.68
C ALA A 301 -1.60 6.55 30.56
N ASP A 302 -2.28 5.72 31.36
CA ASP A 302 -3.69 5.91 31.68
C ASP A 302 -3.92 7.24 32.35
N ILE A 303 -5.07 7.88 32.10
CA ILE A 303 -5.30 9.26 32.57
C ILE A 303 -5.11 9.41 34.08
N ALA A 304 -5.58 8.44 34.88
CA ALA A 304 -5.51 8.48 36.34
C ALA A 304 -4.16 8.00 36.94
N ALA A 305 -3.23 7.53 36.10
CA ALA A 305 -1.94 7.01 36.59
C ALA A 305 -1.04 8.15 37.12
N THR A 306 -0.26 7.84 38.14
CA THR A 306 0.71 8.76 38.78
C THR A 306 2.15 8.54 38.29
N THR A 307 2.33 7.60 37.36
CA THR A 307 3.57 7.27 36.70
C THR A 307 3.30 7.02 35.22
N HIS A 308 4.31 7.05 34.40
CA HIS A 308 4.20 6.85 32.94
C HIS A 308 5.22 5.83 32.41
N ASP A 309 4.89 5.28 31.26
CA ASP A 309 5.80 4.51 30.43
C ASP A 309 6.46 5.42 29.39
N GLU A 310 7.61 5.02 28.86
CA GLU A 310 8.30 5.71 27.76
C GLU A 310 8.59 4.73 26.61
N ILE A 311 8.48 5.22 25.38
CA ILE A 311 8.87 4.48 24.18
C ILE A 311 9.52 5.42 23.17
N THR A 312 10.56 4.94 22.49
CA THR A 312 11.16 5.64 21.35
C THR A 312 10.51 5.17 20.05
N ILE A 313 10.10 6.11 19.21
CA ILE A 313 9.50 5.85 17.90
C ILE A 313 10.48 6.30 16.83
N THR A 314 11.05 5.35 16.13
CA THR A 314 11.99 5.59 15.04
C THR A 314 11.24 5.93 13.75
N LYS A 315 11.67 7.01 13.08
CA LYS A 315 11.17 7.37 11.75
C LYS A 315 11.63 6.36 10.71
N ASN A 316 10.68 5.92 9.85
CA ASN A 316 10.98 5.04 8.74
C ASN A 316 10.55 5.71 7.42
N ALA A 317 11.51 6.17 6.62
CA ALA A 317 11.26 6.91 5.38
C ALA A 317 10.49 6.12 4.30
N ALA A 318 10.39 4.80 4.41
CA ALA A 318 9.59 3.97 3.51
C ALA A 318 8.07 4.11 3.76
N TYR A 319 7.65 4.66 4.90
CA TYR A 319 6.25 4.84 5.30
C TYR A 319 5.94 6.32 5.51
N ASN A 320 4.65 6.69 5.46
CA ASN A 320 4.24 8.04 5.84
C ASN A 320 4.36 8.25 7.35
N PHE A 321 4.00 7.21 8.11
CA PHE A 321 4.00 7.25 9.58
C PHE A 321 4.57 5.95 10.17
N THR A 322 5.15 6.07 11.37
CA THR A 322 5.34 4.95 12.29
C THR A 322 4.21 5.01 13.31
N PHE A 323 3.47 3.91 13.49
CA PHE A 323 2.28 3.88 14.32
C PHE A 323 2.54 3.27 15.71
N LEU A 324 1.86 3.82 16.72
CA LEU A 324 1.90 3.36 18.11
C LEU A 324 0.49 2.97 18.56
N SER A 325 0.36 1.79 19.16
CA SER A 325 -0.78 1.42 19.99
C SER A 325 -0.49 1.78 21.44
N LEU A 326 -1.27 2.72 22.01
CA LEU A 326 -1.20 3.09 23.43
C LEU A 326 -1.80 2.01 24.33
N LEU A 327 -2.69 1.18 23.78
CA LEU A 327 -3.30 0.06 24.50
C LEU A 327 -2.34 -1.13 24.59
N ASP A 328 -1.70 -1.49 23.46
CA ASP A 328 -0.73 -2.60 23.40
C ASP A 328 0.68 -2.18 23.81
N LYS A 329 0.92 -0.88 24.02
CA LYS A 329 2.21 -0.29 24.44
C LYS A 329 3.38 -0.63 23.49
N LYS A 330 3.11 -0.67 22.17
CA LYS A 330 4.11 -1.04 21.15
C LYS A 330 3.84 -0.36 19.81
N THR A 331 4.88 -0.29 18.98
CA THR A 331 4.73 0.06 17.56
C THR A 331 4.00 -1.06 16.81
N VAL A 332 3.18 -0.67 15.84
CA VAL A 332 2.32 -1.57 15.06
C VAL A 332 2.42 -1.27 13.57
N SER A 333 2.26 -2.30 12.76
CA SER A 333 2.17 -2.15 11.30
C SER A 333 0.73 -1.83 10.93
N VAL A 334 0.51 -0.74 10.21
CA VAL A 334 -0.83 -0.26 9.81
C VAL A 334 -0.89 -0.08 8.29
N GLU A 335 -0.24 0.95 7.78
CA GLU A 335 -0.22 1.22 6.34
C GLU A 335 0.84 0.39 5.61
N PRO A 336 0.66 0.06 4.32
CA PRO A 336 1.75 -0.39 3.45
C PRO A 336 2.82 0.70 3.31
N GLN A 337 3.95 0.40 2.68
CA GLN A 337 4.93 1.43 2.33
C GLN A 337 4.25 2.54 1.52
N LYS A 338 4.70 3.78 1.71
CA LYS A 338 4.02 4.97 1.16
C LYS A 338 3.82 4.98 -0.36
N ALA A 339 4.64 4.22 -1.09
CA ALA A 339 4.50 4.06 -2.54
C ALA A 339 3.65 2.85 -2.96
N GLN A 340 3.13 2.07 -2.00
CA GLN A 340 2.38 0.82 -2.24
C GLN A 340 0.90 0.93 -1.84
N TRP A 341 0.34 2.13 -1.83
CA TRP A 341 -1.08 2.34 -1.71
C TRP A 341 -1.46 3.75 -2.21
N ASP A 342 -2.67 3.86 -2.76
CA ASP A 342 -3.18 5.09 -3.39
C ASP A 342 -4.39 5.63 -2.68
N ILE A 343 -5.31 4.75 -2.31
CA ILE A 343 -6.56 5.08 -1.64
C ILE A 343 -6.80 4.14 -0.46
N SER A 344 -7.57 4.60 0.52
CA SER A 344 -7.91 3.80 1.70
C SER A 344 -9.38 3.97 2.07
N PHE A 345 -10.06 2.85 2.30
CA PHE A 345 -11.46 2.78 2.72
C PHE A 345 -11.52 2.65 4.24
N THR A 346 -12.31 3.51 4.89
CA THR A 346 -12.41 3.52 6.35
C THR A 346 -13.61 4.35 6.81
N SER A 347 -13.95 4.25 8.09
CA SER A 347 -14.68 5.32 8.79
C SER A 347 -13.72 6.47 9.10
N PHE A 348 -14.16 7.73 9.01
CA PHE A 348 -13.27 8.88 9.09
C PHE A 348 -13.91 10.07 9.82
N THR A 349 -13.13 10.69 10.72
CA THR A 349 -13.49 11.96 11.36
C THR A 349 -13.20 13.12 10.40
N ASN A 350 -14.26 13.65 9.80
CA ASN A 350 -14.26 14.86 8.98
C ASN A 350 -14.95 15.99 9.75
N THR A 351 -15.16 17.13 9.12
CA THR A 351 -15.94 18.24 9.65
C THR A 351 -17.23 18.44 8.85
N THR A 352 -18.27 18.85 9.54
CA THR A 352 -19.53 19.23 8.91
C THR A 352 -20.14 20.44 9.61
N ASN A 353 -21.06 21.15 8.93
CA ASN A 353 -21.77 22.29 9.49
C ASN A 353 -23.26 21.95 9.61
N PHE A 354 -23.76 21.88 10.85
CA PHE A 354 -25.17 21.69 11.16
C PHE A 354 -25.94 23.02 11.40
N GLY A 355 -25.37 24.14 10.93
CA GLY A 355 -25.97 25.47 11.10
C GLY A 355 -25.40 26.29 12.25
N THR A 356 -24.57 25.69 13.09
CA THR A 356 -23.94 26.34 14.28
C THR A 356 -22.43 26.51 14.15
N GLY A 357 -21.86 26.20 12.97
CA GLY A 357 -20.43 26.19 12.70
C GLY A 357 -19.91 24.79 12.38
N LEU A 358 -18.61 24.71 12.09
CA LEU A 358 -17.95 23.43 11.81
C LEU A 358 -17.74 22.66 13.10
N VAL A 359 -18.13 21.39 13.08
CA VAL A 359 -17.89 20.42 14.16
C VAL A 359 -17.31 19.12 13.59
N PRO A 360 -16.53 18.37 14.38
CA PRO A 360 -16.08 17.05 13.96
C PRO A 360 -17.27 16.11 13.81
N TYR A 361 -17.25 15.31 12.74
CA TYR A 361 -18.28 14.32 12.45
C TYR A 361 -17.65 13.08 11.85
N ASN A 362 -18.03 11.91 12.34
CA ASN A 362 -17.53 10.65 11.82
C ASN A 362 -18.39 10.12 10.68
N PHE A 363 -17.79 9.98 9.52
CA PHE A 363 -18.41 9.43 8.32
C PHE A 363 -18.06 7.96 8.17
N ALA A 364 -19.04 7.11 7.95
CA ALA A 364 -18.85 5.77 7.42
C ALA A 364 -18.66 5.83 5.89
N ASP A 365 -18.15 4.74 5.29
CA ASP A 365 -17.91 4.62 3.85
C ASP A 365 -17.07 5.79 3.29
N PHE A 366 -15.99 6.11 3.95
CA PHE A 366 -15.11 7.21 3.55
C PHE A 366 -13.87 6.68 2.81
N VAL A 367 -13.46 7.40 1.76
CA VAL A 367 -12.27 7.05 0.98
C VAL A 367 -11.26 8.18 1.09
N LEU A 368 -10.07 7.85 1.58
CA LEU A 368 -8.94 8.76 1.70
C LEU A 368 -7.92 8.50 0.59
N ASN A 369 -7.26 9.56 0.14
CA ASN A 369 -6.16 9.49 -0.80
C ASN A 369 -4.82 9.54 -0.06
N ASN A 370 -3.83 8.81 -0.54
CA ASN A 370 -2.47 8.82 0.00
C ASN A 370 -1.68 10.08 -0.40
N VAL A 371 -2.13 11.23 -0.01
CA VAL A 371 -1.48 12.50 -0.38
C VAL A 371 -0.05 12.62 0.17
N LYS A 372 0.26 11.97 1.29
CA LYS A 372 1.62 11.95 1.88
C LYS A 372 2.57 11.05 1.10
N GLY A 373 2.07 9.97 0.51
CA GLY A 373 2.83 9.11 -0.41
C GLY A 373 2.96 9.68 -1.82
N GLY A 374 2.17 10.73 -2.15
CA GLY A 374 2.20 11.39 -3.46
C GLY A 374 1.00 11.09 -4.36
N ALA A 375 0.06 10.24 -3.92
CA ALA A 375 -1.17 10.00 -4.68
C ALA A 375 -2.08 11.25 -4.65
N LYS A 376 -2.67 11.57 -5.79
CA LYS A 376 -3.57 12.72 -5.96
C LYS A 376 -4.83 12.32 -6.71
N THR A 377 -5.94 12.97 -6.41
CA THR A 377 -7.21 12.64 -7.04
C THR A 377 -8.03 13.88 -7.37
N TYR A 378 -8.95 13.73 -8.32
CA TYR A 378 -10.05 14.67 -8.52
C TYR A 378 -11.29 13.98 -9.07
N GLN A 379 -12.45 14.61 -8.89
CA GLN A 379 -13.74 14.12 -9.36
C GLN A 379 -14.02 14.61 -10.79
N VAL A 380 -14.63 13.74 -11.60
CA VAL A 380 -15.19 14.05 -12.93
C VAL A 380 -16.67 13.73 -12.92
N LEU A 381 -17.51 14.68 -13.34
CA LEU A 381 -18.95 14.44 -13.55
C LEU A 381 -19.20 13.79 -14.90
N THR A 382 -20.14 12.83 -14.96
CA THR A 382 -20.47 12.12 -16.20
C THR A 382 -21.15 13.02 -17.24
N THR A 383 -21.63 14.19 -16.82
CA THR A 383 -22.13 15.24 -17.76
C THR A 383 -21.01 15.91 -18.57
N ALA A 384 -19.75 15.88 -18.06
CA ALA A 384 -18.60 16.40 -18.78
C ALA A 384 -17.92 15.32 -19.64
N PHE A 385 -17.73 14.13 -19.08
CA PHE A 385 -17.13 12.98 -19.76
C PHE A 385 -17.76 11.69 -19.26
N THR A 386 -18.07 10.76 -20.15
CA THR A 386 -18.45 9.41 -19.76
C THR A 386 -17.23 8.66 -19.22
N TYR A 387 -17.42 7.73 -18.29
CA TYR A 387 -16.33 6.91 -17.75
C TYR A 387 -15.57 6.18 -18.87
N ASP A 388 -16.31 5.55 -19.80
CA ASP A 388 -15.70 4.75 -20.86
C ASP A 388 -14.96 5.62 -21.89
N GLY A 389 -15.47 6.81 -22.19
CA GLY A 389 -14.88 7.75 -23.15
C GLY A 389 -13.73 8.61 -22.58
N PHE A 390 -13.46 8.54 -21.25
CA PHE A 390 -12.38 9.31 -20.64
C PHE A 390 -11.02 8.63 -20.87
N THR A 391 -10.08 9.38 -21.45
CA THR A 391 -8.73 8.93 -21.81
C THR A 391 -7.66 9.78 -21.15
N LEU A 392 -6.38 9.40 -21.25
CA LEU A 392 -5.26 10.17 -20.73
C LEU A 392 -5.21 11.62 -21.26
N ALA A 393 -5.62 11.84 -22.50
CA ALA A 393 -5.69 13.18 -23.11
C ALA A 393 -6.73 14.11 -22.46
N ASN A 394 -7.70 13.57 -21.71
CA ASN A 394 -8.72 14.33 -20.99
C ASN A 394 -8.28 14.68 -19.55
N VAL A 395 -7.13 14.21 -19.09
CA VAL A 395 -6.63 14.45 -17.73
C VAL A 395 -6.23 15.91 -17.57
N ASP A 396 -6.84 16.57 -16.59
CA ASP A 396 -6.53 17.95 -16.23
C ASP A 396 -5.66 17.97 -14.97
N ASN A 397 -4.35 18.13 -15.17
CA ASN A 397 -3.39 18.13 -14.07
C ASN A 397 -3.58 19.27 -13.05
N SER A 398 -4.27 20.35 -13.43
CA SER A 398 -4.56 21.47 -12.53
C SER A 398 -5.61 21.14 -11.46
N LYS A 399 -6.38 20.06 -11.64
CA LYS A 399 -7.42 19.62 -10.72
C LYS A 399 -6.92 18.73 -9.58
N PHE A 400 -5.70 18.20 -9.71
CA PHE A 400 -5.10 17.41 -8.62
C PHE A 400 -4.74 18.32 -7.44
N THR A 401 -5.23 17.98 -6.26
CA THR A 401 -4.95 18.71 -5.02
C THR A 401 -4.41 17.78 -3.94
N ASP A 402 -3.85 18.38 -2.88
CA ASP A 402 -3.31 17.65 -1.73
C ASP A 402 -4.35 17.44 -0.61
N ASP A 403 -5.65 17.46 -0.95
CA ASP A 403 -6.72 17.14 -0.01
C ASP A 403 -6.99 15.63 -0.03
N GLN A 404 -6.73 14.95 1.08
CA GLN A 404 -6.95 13.49 1.18
C GLN A 404 -8.42 13.09 1.05
N ARG A 405 -9.37 14.05 1.07
CA ARG A 405 -10.82 13.82 1.00
C ARG A 405 -11.41 13.98 -0.40
N ASN A 406 -10.62 14.13 -1.45
CA ASN A 406 -11.13 14.38 -2.81
C ASN A 406 -12.13 13.33 -3.31
N ILE A 407 -12.05 12.09 -2.82
CA ILE A 407 -13.11 11.08 -2.98
C ILE A 407 -14.08 11.20 -1.80
N GLY A 408 -13.58 11.06 -0.58
CA GLY A 408 -14.34 11.24 0.65
C GLY A 408 -15.56 10.33 0.73
N SER A 409 -16.70 10.91 1.10
CA SER A 409 -18.02 10.27 1.08
C SER A 409 -18.81 10.60 -0.19
N ASN A 410 -18.24 11.38 -1.13
CA ASN A 410 -18.97 11.88 -2.31
C ASN A 410 -19.23 10.81 -3.37
N TRP A 411 -18.60 9.66 -3.29
CA TRP A 411 -18.83 8.54 -4.21
C TRP A 411 -20.21 7.87 -4.01
N ARG A 412 -20.89 8.18 -2.90
CA ARG A 412 -22.16 7.60 -2.52
C ARG A 412 -23.22 8.67 -2.22
N GLY A 413 -24.46 8.26 -2.24
CA GLY A 413 -25.59 9.03 -1.75
C GLY A 413 -26.40 8.23 -0.74
N THR A 414 -26.96 8.93 0.25
CA THR A 414 -27.98 8.38 1.13
C THR A 414 -29.26 9.16 0.90
N VAL A 415 -30.37 8.44 0.67
CA VAL A 415 -31.69 9.03 0.50
C VAL A 415 -32.56 8.54 1.67
N GLY A 416 -32.94 9.48 2.53
CA GLY A 416 -33.92 9.22 3.57
C GLY A 416 -35.32 9.08 2.96
N GLY A 417 -36.12 8.18 3.52
CA GLY A 417 -37.50 7.93 3.14
C GLY A 417 -38.31 7.42 4.31
N THR A 418 -39.53 7.01 4.05
CA THR A 418 -40.42 6.31 4.99
C THR A 418 -40.96 5.06 4.31
N ASP A 419 -41.01 3.95 5.04
CA ASP A 419 -41.68 2.73 4.55
C ASP A 419 -43.23 2.86 4.61
N ALA A 420 -43.95 1.85 4.13
CA ALA A 420 -45.40 1.84 4.13
C ALA A 420 -46.02 1.91 5.52
N ASN A 421 -45.26 1.64 6.59
CA ASN A 421 -45.66 1.68 7.97
C ASN A 421 -45.29 2.99 8.68
N GLY A 422 -44.68 3.95 7.95
CA GLY A 422 -44.24 5.24 8.51
C GLY A 422 -42.86 5.20 9.19
N ASN A 423 -42.12 4.10 9.13
CA ASN A 423 -40.78 4.03 9.72
C ASN A 423 -39.74 4.72 8.82
N PRO A 424 -38.75 5.39 9.42
CA PRO A 424 -37.65 5.95 8.67
C PRO A 424 -36.90 4.89 7.86
N THR A 425 -36.64 5.16 6.60
CA THR A 425 -35.80 4.34 5.74
C THR A 425 -34.63 5.16 5.23
N SER A 426 -33.50 4.51 4.97
CA SER A 426 -32.38 5.12 4.29
C SER A 426 -31.93 4.17 3.19
N SER A 427 -31.95 4.65 1.95
CA SER A 427 -31.34 3.93 0.84
C SER A 427 -29.94 4.44 0.58
N PHE A 428 -29.03 3.53 0.33
CA PHE A 428 -27.64 3.82 -0.03
C PHE A 428 -27.45 3.47 -1.51
N ALA A 429 -26.78 4.33 -2.23
CA ALA A 429 -26.40 4.07 -3.62
C ALA A 429 -25.02 4.64 -3.92
N ALA A 430 -24.20 3.88 -4.65
CA ALA A 430 -23.05 4.43 -5.33
C ALA A 430 -23.53 5.43 -6.39
N ARG A 431 -22.85 6.57 -6.50
CA ARG A 431 -23.24 7.61 -7.46
C ARG A 431 -22.74 7.29 -8.86
N SER A 432 -23.68 7.16 -9.81
CA SER A 432 -23.38 6.91 -11.24
C SER A 432 -23.08 8.19 -12.02
N ASP A 433 -23.35 9.38 -11.43
CA ASP A 433 -23.16 10.68 -12.04
C ASP A 433 -21.70 11.17 -12.03
N ARG A 434 -20.77 10.37 -11.50
CA ARG A 434 -19.36 10.74 -11.33
C ARG A 434 -18.42 9.56 -11.33
N PHE A 435 -17.16 9.87 -11.57
CA PHE A 435 -16.01 8.99 -11.36
C PHE A 435 -14.82 9.84 -10.90
N TYR A 436 -13.70 9.20 -10.58
CA TYR A 436 -12.53 9.87 -10.07
C TYR A 436 -11.32 9.54 -10.93
N VAL A 437 -10.41 10.50 -11.04
CA VAL A 437 -9.09 10.30 -11.64
C VAL A 437 -8.09 10.26 -10.50
N VAL A 438 -7.33 9.18 -10.43
CA VAL A 438 -6.31 8.93 -9.40
C VAL A 438 -4.96 8.88 -10.08
N LYS A 439 -4.03 9.72 -9.63
CA LYS A 439 -2.62 9.64 -9.99
C LYS A 439 -1.88 9.00 -8.82
N ASP A 440 -1.22 7.87 -9.07
CA ASP A 440 -0.43 7.17 -8.05
C ASP A 440 0.93 7.85 -7.78
N PRO A 441 1.69 7.41 -6.75
CA PRO A 441 3.01 7.95 -6.45
C PRO A 441 4.03 7.81 -7.58
N ALA A 442 3.90 6.82 -8.45
CA ALA A 442 4.79 6.58 -9.58
C ALA A 442 4.43 7.38 -10.83
N GLY A 443 3.27 8.04 -10.82
CA GLY A 443 2.80 8.89 -11.91
C GLY A 443 1.82 8.22 -12.88
N ASN A 444 1.45 6.94 -12.67
CA ASN A 444 0.38 6.32 -13.44
C ASN A 444 -0.95 6.98 -13.09
N VAL A 445 -1.83 7.06 -14.09
CA VAL A 445 -3.13 7.70 -13.93
C VAL A 445 -4.23 6.68 -14.19
N TYR A 446 -5.15 6.59 -13.24
CA TYR A 446 -6.29 5.68 -13.29
C TYR A 446 -7.59 6.45 -13.28
N LYS A 447 -8.62 5.88 -13.91
CA LYS A 447 -10.01 6.27 -13.69
C LYS A 447 -10.68 5.25 -12.79
N VAL A 448 -11.43 5.71 -11.79
CA VAL A 448 -12.07 4.89 -10.76
C VAL A 448 -13.54 5.25 -10.67
N ARG A 449 -14.45 4.27 -10.80
CA ARG A 449 -15.89 4.44 -10.56
C ARG A 449 -16.37 3.45 -9.51
N PHE A 450 -17.18 3.93 -8.58
CA PHE A 450 -17.82 3.08 -7.59
C PHE A 450 -19.07 2.44 -8.17
N THR A 451 -19.27 1.15 -7.92
CA THR A 451 -20.34 0.36 -8.50
C THR A 451 -21.37 -0.10 -7.48
N ALA A 452 -20.96 -0.30 -6.21
CA ALA A 452 -21.87 -0.60 -5.12
C ALA A 452 -21.24 -0.19 -3.77
N GLY A 453 -22.03 -0.23 -2.71
CA GLY A 453 -21.60 -0.05 -1.32
C GLY A 453 -22.45 -0.87 -0.35
N VAL A 454 -23.33 -1.72 -0.92
CA VAL A 454 -24.24 -2.60 -0.17
C VAL A 454 -24.11 -4.05 -0.66
N ASN A 455 -24.40 -5.00 0.20
CA ASN A 455 -24.54 -6.41 -0.18
C ASN A 455 -25.94 -6.71 -0.78
N ALA A 456 -26.19 -7.97 -1.12
CA ALA A 456 -27.47 -8.41 -1.68
C ALA A 456 -28.68 -8.19 -0.74
N ALA A 457 -28.46 -8.07 0.56
CA ALA A 457 -29.48 -7.75 1.55
C ALA A 457 -29.69 -6.24 1.75
N GLY A 458 -28.99 -5.38 0.97
CA GLY A 458 -29.05 -3.92 1.09
C GLY A 458 -28.27 -3.35 2.28
N GLU A 459 -27.40 -4.14 2.92
CA GLU A 459 -26.59 -3.70 4.06
C GLU A 459 -25.34 -2.96 3.58
N ARG A 460 -25.02 -1.82 4.20
CA ARG A 460 -23.83 -0.99 3.93
C ARG A 460 -22.55 -1.68 4.39
N GLY A 461 -21.38 -1.12 3.96
CA GLY A 461 -20.06 -1.64 4.32
C GLY A 461 -19.57 -2.73 3.37
N TYR A 462 -20.05 -2.72 2.14
CA TYR A 462 -19.61 -3.61 1.04
C TYR A 462 -19.27 -2.80 -0.22
N PRO A 463 -18.28 -1.89 -0.12
CA PRO A 463 -17.90 -1.07 -1.26
C PRO A 463 -17.35 -1.92 -2.38
N THR A 464 -17.74 -1.60 -3.62
CA THR A 464 -17.11 -2.14 -4.83
C THR A 464 -16.84 -1.01 -5.81
N PHE A 465 -15.75 -1.11 -6.53
CA PHE A 465 -15.39 -0.16 -7.57
C PHE A 465 -14.69 -0.83 -8.74
N GLN A 466 -14.72 -0.17 -9.87
CA GLN A 466 -13.95 -0.52 -11.07
C GLN A 466 -12.91 0.55 -11.30
N TYR A 467 -11.76 0.15 -11.79
CA TYR A 467 -10.71 1.07 -12.20
C TYR A 467 -10.05 0.62 -13.50
N ALA A 468 -9.43 1.54 -14.20
CA ALA A 468 -8.64 1.25 -15.38
C ALA A 468 -7.51 2.27 -15.51
N ILE A 469 -6.32 1.81 -15.90
CA ILE A 469 -5.21 2.70 -16.23
C ILE A 469 -5.53 3.50 -17.49
N LEU A 470 -5.18 4.77 -17.49
CA LEU A 470 -5.32 5.65 -18.66
C LEU A 470 -4.04 5.61 -19.49
N LYS A 471 -4.17 5.30 -20.76
CA LYS A 471 -3.08 5.20 -21.75
C LYS A 471 -3.25 6.24 -22.84
#